data_cde95f51336edd2e867ec671e03dd2b6
#
_entry.id   cde95f51336edd2e867ec671e03dd2b6
#
_cell.length_a   1.000
_cell.length_b   1.000
_cell.length_c   1.000
_cell.angle_alpha   90.00
_cell.angle_beta   90.00
_cell.angle_gamma   90.00
#
_symmetry.space_group_name_H-M   'P 1'
#
loop_
_entity.id
_entity.type
_entity.pdbx_description
1 polymer ?
#
loop_
_entity_poly.entity_id
_entity_poly.type
_entity_poly.pdbx_seq_one_letter_code
_entity_poly.pdbx_strand_id
1 'polypeptide(L)'
;MTPTNAWLQSRAKAMRRAPVLYERRMWALLRDCCLEGLKFQRQKVIGRYIVDFVCFRHRLIVEADGPQHEDPEADAARDAWLAAQGFRVLRFPNRQIENRSHEVIAAIRAAAAPQT
;
A
#
# COMPACT_ATOMS: atom_id res chain seq x y z
N MET A 1 5.24 19.67 15.09
CA MET A 1 4.09 20.18 14.32
C MET A 1 3.40 19.03 13.59
N THR A 2 2.11 18.89 13.78
CA THR A 2 1.34 17.82 13.13
C THR A 2 1.02 18.24 11.70
N PRO A 3 1.33 17.42 10.67
CA PRO A 3 0.99 17.76 9.30
C PRO A 3 -0.53 17.90 9.10
N THR A 4 -0.92 18.88 8.31
CA THR A 4 -2.33 19.06 7.94
C THR A 4 -2.71 18.09 6.81
N ASN A 5 -4.01 17.85 6.63
CA ASN A 5 -4.48 17.03 5.50
C ASN A 5 -4.06 17.61 4.15
N ALA A 6 -4.06 18.94 4.02
CA ALA A 6 -3.62 19.60 2.79
C ALA A 6 -2.16 19.29 2.48
N TRP A 7 -1.30 19.34 3.50
CA TRP A 7 0.11 19.01 3.33
C TRP A 7 0.31 17.55 2.90
N LEU A 8 -0.40 16.63 3.56
CA LEU A 8 -0.33 15.20 3.23
C LEU A 8 -0.84 14.93 1.82
N GLN A 9 -1.92 15.57 1.41
CA GLN A 9 -2.44 15.40 0.07
C GLN A 9 -1.51 15.97 -0.99
N SER A 10 -0.84 17.08 -0.69
CA SER A 10 0.18 17.63 -1.59
C SER A 10 1.34 16.66 -1.77
N ARG A 11 1.77 16.01 -0.69
CA ARG A 11 2.82 15.00 -0.77
C ARG A 11 2.37 13.77 -1.57
N ALA A 12 1.14 13.32 -1.35
CA ALA A 12 0.59 12.20 -2.10
C ALA A 12 0.56 12.51 -3.60
N LYS A 13 0.18 13.74 -3.96
CA LYS A 13 0.17 14.18 -5.36
C LYS A 13 1.59 14.21 -5.96
N ALA A 14 2.56 14.69 -5.20
CA ALA A 14 3.95 14.72 -5.65
C ALA A 14 4.50 13.31 -5.83
N MET A 15 4.17 12.40 -4.92
CA MET A 15 4.57 11.00 -5.02
C MET A 15 4.00 10.33 -6.27
N ARG A 16 2.76 10.65 -6.63
CA ARG A 16 2.15 10.10 -7.85
C ARG A 16 2.83 10.58 -9.12
N ARG A 17 3.47 11.75 -9.09
CA ARG A 17 4.22 12.27 -10.24
C ARG A 17 5.57 11.62 -10.39
N ALA A 18 6.19 11.22 -9.28
CA ALA A 18 7.44 10.48 -9.35
C ALA A 18 7.12 9.10 -9.94
N PRO A 19 7.59 8.79 -11.15
CA PRO A 19 7.23 7.50 -11.75
C PRO A 19 7.96 6.41 -11.02
N VAL A 20 7.37 5.96 -9.95
CA VAL A 20 7.87 4.78 -9.30
C VAL A 20 7.36 3.62 -10.12
N LEU A 21 8.23 3.11 -10.95
CA LEU A 21 7.90 2.04 -11.88
C LEU A 21 7.17 0.89 -11.18
N TYR A 22 7.61 0.55 -9.99
CA TYR A 22 7.06 -0.56 -9.24
C TYR A 22 5.66 -0.27 -8.69
N GLU A 23 5.37 0.98 -8.35
CA GLU A 23 4.01 1.36 -7.98
C GLU A 23 3.07 1.25 -9.18
N ARG A 24 3.53 1.63 -10.36
CA ARG A 24 2.74 1.49 -11.59
C ARG A 24 2.48 0.03 -11.92
N ARG A 25 3.47 -0.81 -11.77
CA ARG A 25 3.32 -2.27 -11.98
C ARG A 25 2.36 -2.85 -10.96
N MET A 26 2.50 -2.46 -9.71
CA MET A 26 1.59 -2.91 -8.64
C MET A 26 0.15 -2.48 -8.95
N TRP A 27 -0.04 -1.23 -9.37
CA TRP A 27 -1.37 -0.74 -9.71
C TRP A 27 -1.99 -1.56 -10.85
N ALA A 28 -1.21 -1.92 -11.85
CA ALA A 28 -1.68 -2.75 -12.95
C ALA A 28 -2.18 -4.11 -12.44
N LEU A 29 -1.49 -4.69 -11.45
CA LEU A 29 -1.93 -5.94 -10.83
C LEU A 29 -3.21 -5.76 -10.01
N LEU A 30 -3.28 -4.67 -9.25
CA LEU A 30 -4.39 -4.44 -8.31
C LEU A 30 -5.70 -4.08 -9.01
N ARG A 31 -5.63 -3.42 -10.15
CA ARG A 31 -6.82 -3.04 -10.90
C ARG A 31 -7.29 -4.12 -11.87
N ASP A 32 -6.50 -5.17 -12.04
CA ASP A 32 -6.83 -6.25 -12.94
C ASP A 32 -7.91 -7.15 -12.33
N CYS A 33 -8.67 -7.81 -13.19
CA CYS A 33 -9.74 -8.73 -12.80
C CYS A 33 -9.25 -9.93 -11.99
N CYS A 34 -7.94 -10.14 -11.92
CA CYS A 34 -7.35 -11.22 -11.13
C CYS A 34 -7.65 -11.12 -9.64
N LEU A 35 -8.04 -9.93 -9.17
CA LEU A 35 -8.37 -9.69 -7.76
C LEU A 35 -9.87 -9.39 -7.64
N GLU A 36 -10.67 -10.35 -7.95
CA GLU A 36 -12.13 -10.23 -8.01
C GLU A 36 -12.73 -9.59 -6.76
N GLY A 37 -13.52 -8.54 -6.97
CA GLY A 37 -14.22 -7.86 -5.90
C GLY A 37 -13.37 -6.99 -5.01
N LEU A 38 -12.07 -6.93 -5.24
CA LEU A 38 -11.17 -6.08 -4.47
C LEU A 38 -10.98 -4.75 -5.20
N LYS A 39 -11.40 -3.67 -4.55
CA LYS A 39 -11.25 -2.34 -5.12
C LYS A 39 -10.18 -1.57 -4.36
N PHE A 40 -9.05 -1.39 -4.98
CA PHE A 40 -7.95 -0.64 -4.41
C PHE A 40 -7.95 0.81 -4.87
N GLN A 41 -7.59 1.70 -3.97
CA GLN A 41 -7.39 3.12 -4.26
C GLN A 41 -5.92 3.45 -4.07
N ARG A 42 -5.41 4.35 -4.90
CA ARG A 42 -4.00 4.74 -4.89
C ARG A 42 -3.76 5.96 -4.02
N GLN A 43 -2.60 5.99 -3.34
CA GLN A 43 -2.07 7.19 -2.72
C GLN A 43 -3.09 7.88 -1.83
N LYS A 44 -3.56 7.17 -0.83
CA LYS A 44 -4.56 7.71 0.10
C LYS A 44 -3.93 8.11 1.42
N VAL A 45 -4.48 9.16 2.01
CA VAL A 45 -4.12 9.60 3.34
C VAL A 45 -4.98 8.87 4.35
N ILE A 46 -4.33 8.18 5.29
CA ILE A 46 -5.00 7.53 6.42
C ILE A 46 -4.37 8.08 7.68
N GLY A 47 -5.16 8.86 8.45
CA GLY A 47 -4.61 9.62 9.56
C GLY A 47 -3.58 10.62 9.07
N ARG A 48 -2.35 10.48 9.53
CA ARG A 48 -1.23 11.34 9.10
C ARG A 48 -0.27 10.62 8.14
N TYR A 49 -0.66 9.44 7.68
CA TYR A 49 0.20 8.65 6.82
C TYR A 49 -0.36 8.57 5.41
N ILE A 50 0.55 8.42 4.45
CA ILE A 50 0.19 8.20 3.06
C ILE A 50 0.50 6.74 2.74
N VAL A 51 -0.50 6.02 2.23
CA VAL A 51 -0.32 4.62 1.85
C VAL A 51 -0.37 4.50 0.33
N ASP A 52 0.37 3.52 -0.21
CA ASP A 52 0.45 3.36 -1.66
C ASP A 52 -0.88 2.91 -2.24
N PHE A 53 -1.45 1.84 -1.68
CA PHE A 53 -2.71 1.27 -2.15
C PHE A 53 -3.51 0.79 -0.95
N VAL A 54 -4.82 0.99 -0.99
CA VAL A 54 -5.70 0.56 0.10
C VAL A 54 -7.02 0.05 -0.44
N CYS A 55 -7.46 -1.09 0.11
CA CYS A 55 -8.82 -1.59 -0.05
C CYS A 55 -9.53 -1.40 1.28
N PHE A 56 -10.36 -0.38 1.37
CA PHE A 56 -11.01 -0.03 2.64
C PHE A 56 -11.97 -1.12 3.12
N ARG A 57 -12.65 -1.77 2.19
CA ARG A 57 -13.60 -2.83 2.52
C ARG A 57 -12.96 -3.97 3.33
N HIS A 58 -11.74 -4.33 2.95
CA HIS A 58 -11.00 -5.42 3.60
C HIS A 58 -9.96 -4.92 4.58
N ARG A 59 -9.84 -3.60 4.73
CA ARG A 59 -8.83 -2.96 5.57
C ARG A 59 -7.44 -3.46 5.25
N LEU A 60 -7.16 -3.52 3.97
CA LEU A 60 -5.91 -4.07 3.46
C LEU A 60 -5.12 -2.98 2.76
N ILE A 61 -3.88 -2.80 3.20
CA ILE A 61 -2.94 -1.87 2.59
C ILE A 61 -1.85 -2.67 1.89
N VAL A 62 -1.53 -2.28 0.67
CA VAL A 62 -0.47 -2.93 -0.13
C VAL A 62 0.54 -1.86 -0.51
N GLU A 63 1.81 -2.15 -0.30
CA GLU A 63 2.88 -1.21 -0.58
C GLU A 63 4.02 -1.88 -1.33
N ALA A 64 4.61 -1.11 -2.26
CA ALA A 64 5.83 -1.52 -2.92
C ALA A 64 7.00 -1.09 -2.04
N ASP A 65 7.85 -2.04 -1.67
CA ASP A 65 8.96 -1.79 -0.76
C ASP A 65 10.22 -1.43 -1.56
N GLY A 66 10.45 -0.13 -1.69
CA GLY A 66 11.66 0.37 -2.31
C GLY A 66 12.83 0.42 -1.31
N PRO A 67 14.03 0.78 -1.78
CA PRO A 67 15.22 0.80 -0.93
C PRO A 67 15.28 1.97 0.05
N GLN A 68 14.23 2.73 0.23
CA GLN A 68 14.24 3.99 0.97
C GLN A 68 13.58 3.93 2.35
N HIS A 69 13.79 2.86 3.10
CA HIS A 69 13.35 2.84 4.50
C HIS A 69 14.52 3.30 5.37
N GLU A 70 14.58 4.60 5.58
CA GLU A 70 15.69 5.22 6.29
C GLU A 70 15.51 5.22 7.82
N ASP A 71 14.28 4.97 8.29
CA ASP A 71 13.99 5.03 9.73
C ASP A 71 13.11 3.84 10.13
N PRO A 72 13.72 2.73 10.59
CA PRO A 72 12.96 1.55 11.02
C PRO A 72 12.01 1.82 12.19
N GLU A 73 12.36 2.73 13.09
CA GLU A 73 11.50 3.05 14.23
C GLU A 73 10.24 3.78 13.78
N ALA A 74 10.37 4.73 12.87
CA ALA A 74 9.23 5.43 12.31
C ALA A 74 8.34 4.48 11.51
N ASP A 75 8.93 3.56 10.76
CA ASP A 75 8.19 2.57 10.00
C ASP A 75 7.41 1.64 10.93
N ALA A 76 8.03 1.19 12.02
CA ALA A 76 7.38 0.33 12.99
C ALA A 76 6.21 1.06 13.69
N ALA A 77 6.40 2.32 14.04
CA ALA A 77 5.36 3.13 14.65
C ALA A 77 4.18 3.33 13.70
N ARG A 78 4.47 3.57 12.42
CA ARG A 78 3.46 3.72 11.37
C ARG A 78 2.64 2.43 11.22
N ASP A 79 3.32 1.30 11.12
CA ASP A 79 2.65 0.01 10.96
C ASP A 79 1.81 -0.34 12.19
N ALA A 80 2.32 -0.06 13.39
CA ALA A 80 1.58 -0.30 14.62
C ALA A 80 0.31 0.56 14.69
N TRP A 81 0.43 1.83 14.30
CA TRP A 81 -0.73 2.72 14.28
C TRP A 81 -1.79 2.23 13.29
N LEU A 82 -1.36 1.85 12.08
CA LEU A 82 -2.28 1.34 11.07
C LEU A 82 -2.94 0.04 11.52
N ALA A 83 -2.19 -0.85 12.17
CA ALA A 83 -2.75 -2.08 12.72
C ALA A 83 -3.78 -1.79 13.81
N ALA A 84 -3.53 -0.78 14.66
CA ALA A 84 -4.48 -0.35 15.68
C ALA A 84 -5.79 0.16 15.08
N GLN A 85 -5.74 0.69 13.85
CA GLN A 85 -6.94 1.10 13.13
C GLN A 85 -7.63 -0.04 12.40
N GLY A 86 -7.13 -1.26 12.54
CA GLY A 86 -7.70 -2.44 11.92
C GLY A 86 -7.17 -2.77 10.53
N PHE A 87 -6.13 -2.07 10.09
CA PHE A 87 -5.54 -2.35 8.78
C PHE A 87 -4.45 -3.40 8.86
N ARG A 88 -4.34 -4.19 7.81
CA ARG A 88 -3.19 -5.09 7.59
C ARG A 88 -2.36 -4.51 6.47
N VAL A 89 -1.04 -4.48 6.66
CA VAL A 89 -0.11 -3.94 5.68
C VAL A 89 0.68 -5.08 5.05
N LEU A 90 0.60 -5.20 3.75
CA LEU A 90 1.42 -6.13 2.98
C LEU A 90 2.43 -5.32 2.17
N ARG A 91 3.70 -5.62 2.35
CA ARG A 91 4.79 -5.01 1.58
C ARG A 91 5.45 -6.05 0.72
N PHE A 92 5.65 -5.68 -0.53
CA PHE A 92 6.29 -6.57 -1.48
C PHE A 92 7.54 -5.89 -2.02
N PRO A 93 8.69 -6.58 -1.95
CA PRO A 93 9.91 -6.06 -2.55
C PRO A 93 9.72 -5.79 -4.04
N ASN A 94 10.35 -4.74 -4.53
CA ASN A 94 10.26 -4.38 -5.95
C ASN A 94 10.62 -5.57 -6.85
N ARG A 95 11.61 -6.34 -6.46
CA ARG A 95 12.06 -7.51 -7.20
C ARG A 95 10.94 -8.55 -7.34
N GLN A 96 10.15 -8.74 -6.29
CA GLN A 96 9.03 -9.68 -6.31
C GLN A 96 7.92 -9.17 -7.23
N ILE A 97 7.64 -7.88 -7.20
CA ILE A 97 6.63 -7.26 -8.07
C ILE A 97 7.01 -7.45 -9.54
N GLU A 98 8.30 -7.28 -9.85
CA GLU A 98 8.80 -7.39 -11.21
C GLU A 98 8.85 -8.82 -11.72
N ASN A 99 9.35 -9.76 -10.91
CA ASN A 99 9.68 -11.10 -11.36
C ASN A 99 8.71 -12.19 -10.88
N ARG A 100 7.90 -11.90 -9.85
CA ARG A 100 7.03 -12.89 -9.23
C ARG A 100 5.66 -12.31 -8.91
N SER A 101 5.08 -11.61 -9.88
CA SER A 101 3.80 -10.95 -9.70
C SER A 101 2.67 -11.91 -9.30
N HIS A 102 2.75 -13.18 -9.76
CA HIS A 102 1.75 -14.17 -9.38
C HIS A 102 1.78 -14.48 -7.88
N GLU A 103 2.95 -14.40 -7.24
CA GLU A 103 3.06 -14.57 -5.79
C GLU A 103 2.45 -13.38 -5.05
N VAL A 104 2.63 -12.18 -5.60
CA VAL A 104 2.03 -10.97 -5.04
C VAL A 104 0.50 -11.08 -5.07
N ILE A 105 -0.06 -11.46 -6.19
CA ILE A 105 -1.50 -11.65 -6.34
C ILE A 105 -2.03 -12.72 -5.38
N ALA A 106 -1.33 -13.85 -5.27
CA ALA A 106 -1.72 -14.93 -4.39
C ALA A 106 -1.73 -14.48 -2.92
N ALA A 107 -0.71 -13.72 -2.50
CA ALA A 107 -0.62 -13.21 -1.13
C ALA A 107 -1.76 -12.22 -0.83
N ILE A 108 -2.10 -11.35 -1.78
CA ILE A 108 -3.18 -10.39 -1.62
C ILE A 108 -4.53 -11.11 -1.51
N ARG A 109 -4.76 -12.11 -2.35
CA ARG A 109 -5.98 -12.92 -2.28
C ARG A 109 -6.11 -13.63 -0.95
N ALA A 110 -5.02 -14.20 -0.47
CA ALA A 110 -5.02 -14.90 0.81
C ALA A 110 -5.33 -13.94 1.97
N ALA A 111 -4.77 -12.73 1.94
CA ALA A 111 -5.01 -11.74 2.97
C ALA A 111 -6.45 -11.21 2.95
N ALA A 112 -7.06 -11.14 1.79
CA ALA A 112 -8.43 -10.66 1.62
C ALA A 112 -9.48 -11.75 1.78
N ALA A 113 -9.08 -13.01 1.83
CA ALA A 113 -10.01 -14.12 1.96
C ALA A 113 -10.75 -14.04 3.30
N PRO A 114 -12.05 -14.39 3.32
CA PRO A 114 -12.77 -14.40 4.59
C PRO A 114 -12.14 -15.42 5.54
N GLN A 115 -11.92 -14.98 6.76
CA GLN A 115 -11.45 -15.88 7.79
C GLN A 115 -12.65 -16.59 8.41
N THR A 116 -12.72 -17.85 8.19
CA THR A 116 -13.75 -18.70 8.82
C THR A 116 -13.23 -19.28 10.10
#